data_7028708420364dc6eaca8de3ec56cdd1
#
_entry.id   7028708420364dc6eaca8de3ec56cdd1
#
_cell.length_a   1.000
_cell.length_b   1.000
_cell.length_c   1.000
_cell.angle_alpha   90.00
_cell.angle_beta   90.00
_cell.angle_gamma   90.00
#
_symmetry.space_group_name_H-M   'P 1'
#
loop_
_entity.id
_entity.type
_entity.pdbx_description
1 polymer ?
#
loop_
_entity_poly.entity_id
_entity_poly.type
_entity_poly.pdbx_seq_one_letter_code
_entity_poly.pdbx_strand_id
1 'polypeptide(L)'
;MAIIKKKLEAGQYNLKDQVVSINRVTKVVKGGKNMSFAALVVVGDASAGVVGFGSGKAKEVPQAIRKGIESAKKHLVRVNMTDTSIPHQVLGRFGSGQVLLKPAPEGTGVIAGGAVRAIMTSVGIQNVLTKSLGSANPHNVVRATFAAMVQLRDKRDVAALRGKPVEEL
;
A
#
# COMPACT_ATOMS: atom_id res chain seq x y z
N MET A 1 12.25 -11.18 -16.05
CA MET A 1 13.06 -9.97 -15.81
C MET A 1 12.36 -9.14 -14.74
N ALA A 2 12.95 -8.99 -13.56
CA ALA A 2 12.43 -8.09 -12.54
C ALA A 2 12.63 -6.65 -13.04
N ILE A 3 11.55 -5.93 -13.31
CA ILE A 3 11.61 -4.49 -13.59
C ILE A 3 12.15 -3.84 -12.33
N ILE A 4 13.40 -3.42 -12.36
CA ILE A 4 14.01 -2.63 -11.28
C ILE A 4 13.24 -1.31 -11.24
N LYS A 5 12.21 -1.23 -10.39
CA LYS A 5 11.50 0.03 -10.16
C LYS A 5 12.50 1.00 -9.52
N LYS A 6 12.77 2.10 -10.23
CA LYS A 6 13.65 3.18 -9.78
C LYS A 6 13.28 3.57 -8.36
N LYS A 7 14.25 3.61 -7.45
CA LYS A 7 14.03 4.03 -6.07
C LYS A 7 13.53 5.48 -6.07
N LEU A 8 12.34 5.69 -5.54
CA LEU A 8 11.72 7.03 -5.48
C LEU A 8 12.28 7.80 -4.27
N GLU A 9 12.59 9.07 -4.49
CA GLU A 9 13.08 9.96 -3.42
C GLU A 9 11.91 10.65 -2.74
N ALA A 10 11.77 10.46 -1.44
CA ALA A 10 10.65 10.96 -0.66
C ALA A 10 10.54 12.51 -0.65
N GLY A 11 11.65 13.22 -0.88
CA GLY A 11 11.68 14.69 -0.89
C GLY A 11 10.96 15.35 -2.07
N GLN A 12 10.63 14.59 -3.12
CA GLN A 12 9.94 15.09 -4.32
C GLN A 12 8.41 15.05 -4.22
N TYR A 13 7.86 14.46 -3.16
CA TYR A 13 6.43 14.17 -3.03
C TYR A 13 5.83 14.82 -1.78
N ASN A 14 4.58 15.28 -1.87
CA ASN A 14 3.81 15.77 -0.73
C ASN A 14 3.14 14.59 -0.01
N LEU A 15 3.92 13.87 0.79
CA LEU A 15 3.48 12.64 1.43
C LEU A 15 2.59 12.95 2.63
N LYS A 16 1.34 12.50 2.58
CA LYS A 16 0.42 12.44 3.72
C LYS A 16 0.56 11.10 4.41
N ASP A 17 0.55 11.10 5.74
CA ASP A 17 0.62 9.88 6.54
C ASP A 17 -0.76 9.44 7.04
N GLN A 18 -0.97 8.14 7.10
CA GLN A 18 -2.17 7.53 7.67
C GLN A 18 -1.78 6.32 8.50
N VAL A 19 -2.23 6.30 9.75
CA VAL A 19 -2.01 5.17 10.66
C VAL A 19 -3.05 4.09 10.40
N VAL A 20 -2.59 2.88 10.11
CA VAL A 20 -3.43 1.70 9.85
C VAL A 20 -3.78 0.98 11.15
N SER A 21 -2.77 0.75 12.00
CA SER A 21 -2.98 0.09 13.30
C SER A 21 -1.90 0.46 14.29
N ILE A 22 -2.28 0.53 15.56
CA ILE A 22 -1.38 0.70 16.70
C ILE A 22 -1.65 -0.44 17.66
N ASN A 23 -0.63 -1.21 17.99
CA ASN A 23 -0.72 -2.32 18.93
C ASN A 23 0.27 -2.15 20.08
N ARG A 24 -0.19 -2.38 21.30
CA ARG A 24 0.68 -2.49 22.46
C ARG A 24 1.30 -3.86 22.48
N VAL A 25 2.62 -3.95 22.45
CA VAL A 25 3.39 -5.18 22.44
C VAL A 25 4.26 -5.28 23.69
N THR A 26 4.46 -6.47 24.18
CA THR A 26 5.18 -6.71 25.44
C THR A 26 6.24 -7.78 25.22
N LYS A 27 7.46 -7.52 25.70
CA LYS A 27 8.53 -8.51 25.82
C LYS A 27 8.68 -8.87 27.29
N VAL A 28 8.47 -10.14 27.62
CA VAL A 28 8.69 -10.66 28.97
C VAL A 28 10.17 -10.97 29.13
N VAL A 29 10.77 -10.49 30.23
CA VAL A 29 12.18 -10.69 30.60
C VAL A 29 12.26 -11.13 32.05
N LYS A 30 13.43 -11.64 32.50
CA LYS A 30 13.69 -11.87 33.93
C LYS A 30 13.52 -10.54 34.66
N GLY A 31 12.65 -10.50 35.66
CA GLY A 31 12.37 -9.30 36.45
C GLY A 31 11.20 -8.44 35.98
N GLY A 32 10.51 -8.76 34.85
CA GLY A 32 9.33 -8.00 34.48
C GLY A 32 8.90 -8.05 33.00
N LYS A 33 8.10 -7.07 32.63
CA LYS A 33 7.53 -6.93 31.27
C LYS A 33 7.94 -5.59 30.67
N ASN A 34 8.67 -5.60 29.56
CA ASN A 34 8.99 -4.40 28.80
C ASN A 34 7.90 -4.13 27.76
N MET A 35 7.13 -3.08 27.96
CA MET A 35 6.06 -2.67 27.07
C MET A 35 6.56 -1.71 25.99
N SER A 36 5.98 -1.82 24.80
CA SER A 36 6.24 -0.93 23.66
C SER A 36 4.99 -0.84 22.79
N PHE A 37 4.95 0.18 21.92
CA PHE A 37 3.90 0.33 20.91
C PHE A 37 4.47 0.02 19.54
N ALA A 38 3.72 -0.74 18.75
CA ALA A 38 4.02 -0.99 17.34
C ALA A 38 2.97 -0.27 16.49
N ALA A 39 3.42 0.61 15.60
CA ALA A 39 2.57 1.33 14.66
C ALA A 39 2.82 0.80 13.24
N LEU A 40 1.74 0.55 12.48
CA LEU A 40 1.75 0.30 11.05
C LEU A 40 1.22 1.54 10.36
N VAL A 41 2.04 2.14 9.52
CA VAL A 41 1.76 3.43 8.88
C VAL A 41 1.88 3.29 7.37
N VAL A 42 0.99 3.97 6.66
CA VAL A 42 1.05 4.17 5.21
C VAL A 42 1.34 5.65 4.97
N VAL A 43 2.18 5.93 4.00
CA VAL A 43 2.42 7.30 3.51
C VAL A 43 2.14 7.31 2.01
N GLY A 44 1.57 8.38 1.49
CA GLY A 44 1.30 8.47 0.07
C GLY A 44 1.04 9.89 -0.40
N ASP A 45 1.16 10.06 -1.71
CA ASP A 45 0.84 11.29 -2.43
C ASP A 45 -0.19 10.95 -3.50
N ALA A 46 -1.42 11.41 -3.29
CA ALA A 46 -2.55 11.19 -4.20
C ALA A 46 -2.35 11.85 -5.57
N SER A 47 -1.61 12.96 -5.63
CA SER A 47 -1.35 13.67 -6.90
C SER A 47 -0.33 12.94 -7.78
N ALA A 48 0.65 12.28 -7.17
CA ALA A 48 1.72 11.57 -7.87
C ALA A 48 1.45 10.06 -8.02
N GLY A 49 0.40 9.53 -7.39
CA GLY A 49 0.11 8.09 -7.37
C GLY A 49 1.20 7.26 -6.70
N VAL A 50 1.80 7.81 -5.64
CA VAL A 50 2.91 7.18 -4.92
C VAL A 50 2.48 6.80 -3.52
N VAL A 51 2.86 5.61 -3.08
CA VAL A 51 2.54 5.12 -1.74
C VAL A 51 3.67 4.27 -1.19
N GLY A 52 3.84 4.32 0.13
CA GLY A 52 4.75 3.47 0.87
C GLY A 52 4.13 3.00 2.19
N PHE A 53 4.63 1.94 2.75
CA PHE A 53 4.24 1.50 4.08
C PHE A 53 5.46 1.22 4.94
N GLY A 54 5.29 1.38 6.23
CA GLY A 54 6.34 1.11 7.20
C GLY A 54 5.78 0.74 8.56
N SER A 55 6.57 0.02 9.32
CA SER A 55 6.26 -0.27 10.72
C SER A 55 7.33 0.34 11.62
N GLY A 56 6.87 0.94 12.71
CA GLY A 56 7.75 1.49 13.75
C GLY A 56 7.41 0.91 15.12
N LYS A 57 8.41 0.78 15.96
CA LYS A 57 8.24 0.33 17.35
C LYS A 57 9.00 1.25 18.30
N ALA A 58 8.33 1.72 19.34
CA ALA A 58 8.92 2.58 20.39
C ALA A 58 8.19 2.43 21.72
N LYS A 59 8.74 3.02 22.79
CA LYS A 59 8.10 3.07 24.10
C LYS A 59 6.86 3.98 24.12
N GLU A 60 6.82 5.00 23.24
CA GLU A 60 5.76 5.97 23.10
C GLU A 60 5.11 5.87 21.72
N VAL A 61 3.80 6.14 21.63
CA VAL A 61 3.04 6.08 20.39
C VAL A 61 3.54 7.07 19.34
N PRO A 62 3.78 8.37 19.64
CA PRO A 62 4.28 9.32 18.64
C PRO A 62 5.63 8.92 18.05
N GLN A 63 6.54 8.40 18.87
CA GLN A 63 7.84 7.92 18.41
C GLN A 63 7.72 6.66 17.53
N ALA A 64 6.76 5.76 17.84
CA ALA A 64 6.50 4.58 17.00
C ALA A 64 5.97 5.01 15.62
N ILE A 65 5.07 5.99 15.56
CA ILE A 65 4.54 6.54 14.31
C ILE A 65 5.65 7.19 13.48
N ARG A 66 6.49 8.05 14.07
CA ARG A 66 7.63 8.69 13.38
C ARG A 66 8.55 7.67 12.74
N LYS A 67 8.95 6.63 13.48
CA LYS A 67 9.76 5.52 12.94
C LYS A 67 9.06 4.77 11.81
N GLY A 68 7.74 4.59 11.91
CA GLY A 68 6.91 4.01 10.85
C GLY A 68 6.94 4.85 9.58
N ILE A 69 6.76 6.17 9.68
CA ILE A 69 6.81 7.10 8.56
C ILE A 69 8.20 7.09 7.89
N GLU A 70 9.27 7.15 8.67
CA GLU A 70 10.64 7.09 8.13
C GLU A 70 10.92 5.78 7.39
N SER A 71 10.43 4.65 7.94
CA SER A 71 10.51 3.35 7.27
C SER A 71 9.69 3.33 5.98
N ALA A 72 8.48 3.89 5.98
CA ALA A 72 7.60 3.96 4.81
C ALA A 72 8.21 4.80 3.68
N LYS A 73 8.82 5.94 4.00
CA LYS A 73 9.53 6.80 3.04
C LYS A 73 10.67 6.11 2.27
N LYS A 74 11.24 5.06 2.83
CA LYS A 74 12.31 4.28 2.19
C LYS A 74 11.79 3.25 1.17
N HIS A 75 10.48 2.93 1.21
CA HIS A 75 9.85 1.87 0.42
C HIS A 75 8.66 2.42 -0.40
N LEU A 76 8.88 3.54 -1.09
CA LEU A 76 7.87 4.14 -1.95
C LEU A 76 7.72 3.35 -3.26
N VAL A 77 6.49 3.18 -3.69
CA VAL A 77 6.12 2.52 -4.94
C VAL A 77 5.18 3.42 -5.72
N ARG A 78 5.41 3.57 -7.02
CA ARG A 78 4.48 4.23 -7.92
C ARG A 78 3.45 3.21 -8.41
N VAL A 79 2.19 3.59 -8.38
CA VAL A 79 1.06 2.76 -8.77
C VAL A 79 0.53 3.22 -10.12
N ASN A 80 0.30 2.28 -11.03
CA ASN A 80 -0.33 2.57 -12.30
C ASN A 80 -1.85 2.68 -12.08
N MET A 81 -2.41 3.83 -12.38
CA MET A 81 -3.84 4.14 -12.26
C MET A 81 -4.39 4.54 -13.61
N THR A 82 -5.68 4.34 -13.83
CA THR A 82 -6.43 4.83 -14.98
C THR A 82 -7.50 5.78 -14.44
N ASP A 83 -7.34 7.08 -14.70
CA ASP A 83 -8.21 8.15 -14.21
C ASP A 83 -8.44 8.06 -12.68
N THR A 84 -9.62 7.64 -12.27
CA THR A 84 -10.02 7.54 -10.85
C THR A 84 -9.95 6.12 -10.28
N SER A 85 -9.58 5.11 -11.11
CA SER A 85 -9.62 3.69 -10.76
C SER A 85 -8.31 2.97 -11.10
N ILE A 86 -8.32 1.63 -11.01
CA ILE A 86 -7.23 0.75 -11.41
C ILE A 86 -7.46 0.19 -12.82
N PRO A 87 -6.42 -0.08 -13.61
CA PRO A 87 -6.55 -0.51 -15.00
C PRO A 87 -7.19 -1.88 -15.18
N HIS A 88 -6.95 -2.83 -14.29
CA HIS A 88 -7.49 -4.19 -14.38
C HIS A 88 -7.61 -4.87 -13.02
N GLN A 89 -8.36 -5.96 -12.98
CA GLN A 89 -8.48 -6.80 -11.80
C GLN A 89 -7.15 -7.48 -11.48
N VAL A 90 -6.80 -7.54 -10.20
CA VAL A 90 -5.60 -8.20 -9.70
C VAL A 90 -5.82 -8.86 -8.35
N LEU A 91 -5.15 -9.99 -8.12
CA LEU A 91 -5.11 -10.68 -6.84
C LEU A 91 -3.68 -10.64 -6.28
N GLY A 92 -3.48 -9.84 -5.23
CA GLY A 92 -2.21 -9.79 -4.51
C GLY A 92 -2.14 -10.83 -3.41
N ARG A 93 -0.97 -11.44 -3.24
CA ARG A 93 -0.72 -12.45 -2.20
C ARG A 93 0.57 -12.13 -1.44
N PHE A 94 0.50 -12.27 -0.13
CA PHE A 94 1.68 -12.21 0.73
C PHE A 94 1.46 -13.07 1.98
N GLY A 95 2.25 -14.12 2.13
CA GLY A 95 2.03 -15.14 3.15
C GLY A 95 0.62 -15.70 3.03
N SER A 96 -0.13 -15.74 4.13
CA SER A 96 -1.54 -16.13 4.16
C SER A 96 -2.53 -15.02 3.79
N GLY A 97 -2.04 -13.78 3.57
CA GLY A 97 -2.87 -12.64 3.15
C GLY A 97 -3.15 -12.68 1.64
N GLN A 98 -4.41 -12.49 1.27
CA GLN A 98 -4.85 -12.40 -0.13
C GLN A 98 -5.81 -11.21 -0.24
N VAL A 99 -5.55 -10.33 -1.21
CA VAL A 99 -6.39 -9.15 -1.45
C VAL A 99 -6.73 -9.08 -2.92
N LEU A 100 -8.02 -9.10 -3.21
CA LEU A 100 -8.56 -8.90 -4.55
C LEU A 100 -8.84 -7.42 -4.75
N LEU A 101 -8.37 -6.87 -5.85
CA LEU A 101 -8.67 -5.51 -6.32
C LEU A 101 -9.40 -5.62 -7.66
N LYS A 102 -10.53 -4.93 -7.80
CA LYS A 102 -11.31 -4.84 -9.04
C LYS A 102 -11.54 -3.39 -9.41
N PRO A 103 -11.42 -3.01 -10.68
CA PRO A 103 -11.80 -1.67 -11.12
C PRO A 103 -13.28 -1.45 -10.89
N ALA A 104 -13.65 -0.20 -10.66
CA ALA A 104 -15.02 0.22 -10.45
C ALA A 104 -15.33 1.48 -11.27
N PRO A 105 -16.58 1.66 -11.74
CA PRO A 105 -17.02 2.86 -12.43
C PRO A 105 -17.01 4.07 -11.47
N GLU A 106 -17.01 5.25 -12.06
CA GLU A 106 -17.11 6.51 -11.31
C GLU A 106 -18.37 6.54 -10.43
N GLY A 107 -18.23 7.14 -9.25
CA GLY A 107 -19.30 7.22 -8.26
C GLY A 107 -19.43 6.02 -7.32
N THR A 108 -18.71 4.92 -7.55
CA THR A 108 -18.72 3.75 -6.65
C THR A 108 -18.03 4.06 -5.32
N GLY A 109 -16.98 4.88 -5.35
CA GLY A 109 -16.16 5.15 -4.18
C GLY A 109 -15.19 4.00 -3.83
N VAL A 110 -14.48 4.16 -2.71
CA VAL A 110 -13.53 3.13 -2.21
C VAL A 110 -14.27 2.13 -1.33
N ILE A 111 -14.55 0.94 -1.86
CA ILE A 111 -15.13 -0.17 -1.10
C ILE A 111 -14.01 -1.12 -0.68
N ALA A 112 -13.50 -0.92 0.54
CA ALA A 112 -12.32 -1.61 1.05
C ALA A 112 -12.36 -1.78 2.57
N GLY A 113 -11.72 -2.82 3.07
CA GLY A 113 -11.41 -2.98 4.49
C GLY A 113 -10.41 -1.93 4.97
N GLY A 114 -10.38 -1.61 6.27
CA GLY A 114 -9.65 -0.47 6.83
C GLY A 114 -8.20 -0.33 6.37
N ALA A 115 -7.41 -1.40 6.39
CA ALA A 115 -6.01 -1.38 5.96
C ALA A 115 -5.86 -1.11 4.44
N VAL A 116 -6.72 -1.73 3.62
CA VAL A 116 -6.72 -1.51 2.16
C VAL A 116 -7.23 -0.13 1.82
N ARG A 117 -8.29 0.35 2.51
CA ARG A 117 -8.84 1.69 2.33
C ARG A 117 -7.80 2.76 2.58
N ALA A 118 -7.04 2.66 3.67
CA ALA A 118 -5.96 3.59 3.97
C ALA A 118 -4.96 3.70 2.82
N ILE A 119 -4.58 2.57 2.21
CA ILE A 119 -3.66 2.55 1.08
C ILE A 119 -4.28 3.20 -0.18
N MET A 120 -5.52 2.81 -0.55
CA MET A 120 -6.19 3.34 -1.74
C MET A 120 -6.40 4.86 -1.66
N THR A 121 -6.82 5.34 -0.49
CA THR A 121 -6.98 6.78 -0.24
C THR A 121 -5.65 7.52 -0.30
N SER A 122 -4.56 6.94 0.26
CA SER A 122 -3.23 7.56 0.22
C SER A 122 -2.64 7.61 -1.19
N VAL A 123 -2.99 6.68 -2.07
CA VAL A 123 -2.60 6.67 -3.50
C VAL A 123 -3.38 7.67 -4.32
N GLY A 124 -4.62 7.99 -3.90
CA GLY A 124 -5.55 8.84 -4.65
C GLY A 124 -6.55 8.08 -5.52
N ILE A 125 -6.68 6.76 -5.35
CA ILE A 125 -7.72 5.97 -6.03
C ILE A 125 -9.07 6.30 -5.42
N GLN A 126 -10.02 6.70 -6.25
CA GLN A 126 -11.35 7.12 -5.82
C GLN A 126 -12.41 6.02 -5.99
N ASN A 127 -12.25 5.16 -7.01
CA ASN A 127 -13.23 4.13 -7.34
C ASN A 127 -12.57 2.76 -7.45
N VAL A 128 -12.84 1.88 -6.47
CA VAL A 128 -12.27 0.53 -6.43
C VAL A 128 -13.11 -0.40 -5.55
N LEU A 129 -13.28 -1.63 -6.00
CA LEU A 129 -13.87 -2.72 -5.23
C LEU A 129 -12.75 -3.64 -4.72
N THR A 130 -12.75 -3.91 -3.42
CA THR A 130 -11.71 -4.76 -2.84
C THR A 130 -12.29 -5.80 -1.88
N LYS A 131 -11.63 -6.94 -1.77
CA LYS A 131 -11.97 -7.97 -0.79
C LYS A 131 -10.71 -8.64 -0.25
N SER A 132 -10.59 -8.66 1.06
CA SER A 132 -9.58 -9.50 1.73
C SER A 132 -10.12 -10.92 1.86
N LEU A 133 -9.44 -11.88 1.23
CA LEU A 133 -9.86 -13.29 1.13
C LEU A 133 -9.10 -14.22 2.09
N GLY A 134 -7.94 -13.77 2.58
CA GLY A 134 -7.07 -14.56 3.44
C GLY A 134 -7.03 -14.03 4.88
N SER A 135 -5.82 -13.96 5.42
CA SER A 135 -5.57 -13.50 6.79
C SER A 135 -6.09 -12.09 7.06
N ALA A 136 -6.69 -11.89 8.23
CA ALA A 136 -7.12 -10.59 8.72
C ALA A 136 -5.98 -9.76 9.35
N ASN A 137 -4.75 -10.30 9.45
CA ASN A 137 -3.60 -9.58 10.01
C ASN A 137 -3.27 -8.35 9.15
N PRO A 138 -3.35 -7.12 9.71
CA PRO A 138 -3.10 -5.88 8.95
C PRO A 138 -1.76 -5.86 8.22
N HIS A 139 -0.71 -6.42 8.79
CA HIS A 139 0.61 -6.49 8.15
C HIS A 139 0.58 -7.33 6.87
N ASN A 140 -0.10 -8.49 6.89
CA ASN A 140 -0.22 -9.34 5.72
C ASN A 140 -1.13 -8.70 4.66
N VAL A 141 -2.25 -8.09 5.09
CA VAL A 141 -3.18 -7.39 4.19
C VAL A 141 -2.49 -6.23 3.48
N VAL A 142 -1.75 -5.37 4.20
CA VAL A 142 -0.99 -4.26 3.61
C VAL A 142 0.01 -4.78 2.58
N ARG A 143 0.82 -5.77 2.93
CA ARG A 143 1.83 -6.34 2.00
C ARG A 143 1.18 -7.01 0.78
N ALA A 144 0.07 -7.73 0.96
CA ALA A 144 -0.68 -8.33 -0.14
C ALA A 144 -1.25 -7.24 -1.08
N THR A 145 -1.76 -6.13 -0.52
CA THR A 145 -2.23 -4.99 -1.31
C THR A 145 -1.09 -4.36 -2.13
N PHE A 146 0.09 -4.18 -1.52
CA PHE A 146 1.27 -3.69 -2.24
C PHE A 146 1.70 -4.66 -3.34
N ALA A 147 1.68 -5.96 -3.08
CA ALA A 147 1.96 -6.98 -4.10
C ALA A 147 0.96 -6.92 -5.27
N ALA A 148 -0.32 -6.64 -4.99
CA ALA A 148 -1.33 -6.40 -6.03
C ALA A 148 -1.02 -5.15 -6.86
N MET A 149 -0.76 -4.01 -6.19
CA MET A 149 -0.49 -2.74 -6.88
C MET A 149 0.76 -2.77 -7.76
N VAL A 150 1.78 -3.51 -7.36
CA VAL A 150 3.00 -3.69 -8.19
C VAL A 150 2.72 -4.48 -9.47
N GLN A 151 1.69 -5.33 -9.48
CA GLN A 151 1.28 -6.11 -10.64
C GLN A 151 0.42 -5.33 -11.65
N LEU A 152 -0.11 -4.15 -11.25
CA LEU A 152 -0.90 -3.32 -12.15
C LEU A 152 -0.04 -2.83 -13.32
N ARG A 153 -0.53 -3.06 -14.53
CA ARG A 153 0.11 -2.66 -15.78
C ARG A 153 -0.76 -1.64 -16.51
N ASP A 154 -0.13 -0.60 -17.00
CA ASP A 154 -0.80 0.36 -17.88
C ASP A 154 -0.91 -0.23 -19.30
N LYS A 155 -1.92 0.23 -20.07
CA LYS A 155 -2.07 -0.11 -21.48
C LYS A 155 -0.81 0.19 -22.29
N ARG A 156 -0.10 1.29 -21.98
CA ARG A 156 1.17 1.67 -22.60
C ARG A 156 2.28 0.64 -22.36
N ASP A 157 2.38 0.11 -21.15
CA ASP A 157 3.37 -0.92 -20.81
C ASP A 157 3.09 -2.22 -21.59
N VAL A 158 1.81 -2.58 -21.74
CA VAL A 158 1.39 -3.77 -22.47
C VAL A 158 1.63 -3.60 -23.98
N ALA A 159 1.33 -2.41 -24.54
CA ALA A 159 1.60 -2.06 -25.94
C ALA A 159 3.08 -2.20 -26.27
N ALA A 160 3.94 -1.60 -25.45
CA ALA A 160 5.40 -1.70 -25.61
C ALA A 160 5.91 -3.14 -25.56
N LEU A 161 5.37 -3.96 -24.66
CA LEU A 161 5.73 -5.39 -24.56
C LEU A 161 5.29 -6.23 -25.78
N ARG A 162 4.19 -5.84 -26.43
CA ARG A 162 3.64 -6.52 -27.61
C ARG A 162 4.18 -5.94 -28.93
N GLY A 163 4.89 -4.82 -28.89
CA GLY A 163 5.35 -4.10 -30.09
C GLY A 163 4.21 -3.56 -30.97
N LYS A 164 3.05 -3.24 -30.35
CA LYS A 164 1.86 -2.73 -31.03
C LYS A 164 1.49 -1.33 -30.52
N PRO A 165 0.85 -0.49 -31.34
CA PRO A 165 0.31 0.78 -30.88
C PRO A 165 -0.82 0.54 -29.85
N VAL A 166 -1.03 1.52 -28.95
CA VAL A 166 -2.03 1.42 -27.86
C VAL A 166 -3.45 1.28 -28.39
N GLU A 167 -3.71 1.78 -29.62
CA GLU A 167 -5.02 1.77 -30.29
C GLU A 167 -5.42 0.37 -30.79
N GLU A 168 -4.46 -0.56 -30.93
CA GLU A 168 -4.69 -1.95 -31.35
C GLU A 168 -4.77 -2.95 -30.18
N LEU A 169 -4.82 -2.47 -28.94
CA LEU A 169 -4.98 -3.27 -27.73
C LEU A 169 -6.45 -3.28 -27.32
#